data_3322583c2cc1fa1d689f2f75894d6d88
#
_entry.id   3322583c2cc1fa1d689f2f75894d6d88
#
_cell.length_a   1.000
_cell.length_b   1.000
_cell.length_c   1.000
_cell.angle_alpha   90.00
_cell.angle_beta   90.00
_cell.angle_gamma   90.00
#
_symmetry.space_group_name_H-M   'P 1'
#
loop_
_entity.id
_entity.type
_entity.pdbx_description
1 polymer ?
#
loop_
_entity_poly.entity_id
_entity_poly.type
_entity_poly.pdbx_seq_one_letter_code
_entity_poly.pdbx_strand_id
1 'polypeptide(L)'
;LTDCQTGQIDIGRFSLDNVDRLSLNNGQSDNIFQPARFFASAGILNIQTLTPLFTKGKKTNIAGAFKTGSWGLINPSLLLEQQFNKTWSMSANGEWMSSDGHYPYTLHYGNAAEDLSSREKRKNTDVQTFRAEAGLYGNFSDKEQWRLKAYYFQSSRGLPKATTFYNDHSTQHLWDKNTFVQSQYKKEFSRQWVFQ
;
A
#
# COMPACT_ATOMS: atom_id res chain seq x y z
N LEU A 1 1.55 -2.79 -10.17
CA LEU A 1 0.98 -3.79 -9.26
C LEU A 1 -0.50 -3.95 -9.57
N THR A 2 -0.81 -4.73 -10.60
CA THR A 2 -2.18 -5.04 -11.00
C THR A 2 -2.56 -6.37 -10.38
N ASP A 3 -3.77 -6.50 -9.86
CA ASP A 3 -4.31 -7.78 -9.44
C ASP A 3 -4.44 -8.70 -10.66
N CYS A 4 -3.85 -9.90 -10.60
CA CYS A 4 -3.82 -10.83 -11.73
C CYS A 4 -5.21 -11.38 -12.09
N GLN A 5 -6.17 -11.34 -11.16
CA GLN A 5 -7.52 -11.85 -11.39
C GLN A 5 -8.46 -10.77 -11.96
N THR A 6 -8.38 -9.56 -11.45
CA THR A 6 -9.34 -8.49 -11.77
C THR A 6 -8.78 -7.45 -12.73
N GLY A 7 -7.45 -7.41 -12.92
CA GLY A 7 -6.77 -6.35 -13.67
C GLY A 7 -6.82 -4.98 -12.99
N GLN A 8 -7.35 -4.91 -11.77
CA GLN A 8 -7.50 -3.66 -11.02
C GLN A 8 -6.29 -3.41 -10.13
N ILE A 9 -6.07 -2.14 -9.80
CA ILE A 9 -5.06 -1.74 -8.83
C ILE A 9 -5.73 -1.65 -7.46
N ASP A 10 -5.33 -2.53 -6.54
CA ASP A 10 -5.75 -2.43 -5.14
C ASP A 10 -4.86 -1.42 -4.41
N ILE A 11 -5.39 -0.22 -4.19
CA ILE A 11 -4.70 0.86 -3.48
C ILE A 11 -4.50 0.49 -1.99
N GLY A 12 -5.35 -0.35 -1.43
CA GLY A 12 -5.24 -0.85 -0.06
C GLY A 12 -3.94 -1.63 0.23
N ARG A 13 -3.18 -1.98 -0.80
CA ARG A 13 -1.86 -2.63 -0.65
C ARG A 13 -0.76 -1.68 -0.19
N PHE A 14 -0.97 -0.36 -0.27
CA PHE A 14 0.02 0.65 0.12
C PHE A 14 -0.35 1.28 1.45
N SER A 15 0.65 1.49 2.31
CA SER A 15 0.47 2.28 3.53
C SER A 15 0.49 3.76 3.18
N LEU A 16 -0.55 4.48 3.56
CA LEU A 16 -0.62 5.93 3.37
C LEU A 16 0.27 6.68 4.37
N ASP A 17 0.72 6.04 5.45
CA ASP A 17 1.54 6.67 6.49
C ASP A 17 2.94 7.06 6.00
N ASN A 18 3.40 6.45 4.89
CA ASN A 18 4.72 6.70 4.29
C ASN A 18 4.62 7.28 2.87
N VAL A 19 3.48 7.84 2.48
CA VAL A 19 3.26 8.42 1.15
C VAL A 19 3.44 9.93 1.20
N ASP A 20 4.34 10.45 0.36
CA ASP A 20 4.52 11.88 0.13
C ASP A 20 3.52 12.40 -0.92
N ARG A 21 3.39 11.66 -2.03
CA ARG A 21 2.55 12.07 -3.15
C ARG A 21 1.89 10.87 -3.81
N LEU A 22 0.62 11.03 -4.10
CA LEU A 22 -0.17 10.14 -4.94
C LEU A 22 -0.59 10.91 -6.19
N SER A 23 -0.22 10.43 -7.37
CA SER A 23 -0.64 11.05 -8.63
C SER A 23 -1.19 10.01 -9.60
N LEU A 24 -2.36 10.33 -10.16
CA LEU A 24 -3.00 9.55 -11.21
C LEU A 24 -2.81 10.29 -12.54
N ASN A 25 -2.11 9.66 -13.47
CA ASN A 25 -1.92 10.17 -14.81
C ASN A 25 -2.79 9.34 -15.77
N ASN A 26 -3.72 9.99 -16.44
CA ASN A 26 -4.54 9.39 -17.48
C ASN A 26 -3.96 9.79 -18.84
N GLY A 27 -3.60 8.79 -19.66
CA GLY A 27 -2.97 9.01 -20.96
C GLY A 27 -1.45 8.99 -20.93
N GLN A 28 -0.84 9.34 -22.04
CA GLN A 28 0.61 9.36 -22.19
C GLN A 28 1.22 10.58 -21.52
N SER A 29 2.33 10.37 -20.82
CA SER A 29 3.14 11.43 -20.23
C SER A 29 4.25 11.83 -21.21
N ASP A 30 4.53 13.14 -21.31
CA ASP A 30 5.64 13.66 -22.11
C ASP A 30 7.01 13.42 -21.46
N ASN A 31 7.04 12.80 -20.28
CA ASN A 31 8.29 12.47 -19.60
C ASN A 31 8.97 11.28 -20.27
N ILE A 32 10.03 11.55 -21.04
CA ILE A 32 10.83 10.53 -21.72
C ILE A 32 11.63 9.63 -20.76
N PHE A 33 11.81 10.02 -19.50
CA PHE A 33 12.54 9.27 -18.48
C PHE A 33 11.61 8.37 -17.64
N GLN A 34 10.55 7.84 -18.24
CA GLN A 34 9.67 6.89 -17.60
C GLN A 34 9.87 5.47 -18.14
N PRO A 35 9.61 4.42 -17.36
CA PRO A 35 9.70 3.05 -17.84
C PRO A 35 8.79 2.80 -19.05
N ALA A 36 9.26 2.03 -20.04
CA ALA A 36 8.54 1.74 -21.27
C ALA A 36 7.11 1.19 -21.03
N ARG A 37 6.90 0.44 -19.95
CA ARG A 37 5.58 -0.05 -19.56
C ARG A 37 4.54 1.04 -19.34
N PHE A 38 4.95 2.26 -19.01
CA PHE A 38 4.03 3.38 -18.77
C PHE A 38 3.41 3.90 -20.06
N PHE A 39 4.15 3.80 -21.19
CA PHE A 39 3.61 4.18 -22.49
C PHE A 39 2.52 3.23 -22.99
N ALA A 40 2.48 2.00 -22.48
CA ALA A 40 1.47 1.01 -22.84
C ALA A 40 0.27 0.97 -21.89
N SER A 41 0.20 1.88 -20.91
CA SER A 41 -0.85 1.89 -19.88
C SER A 41 -1.87 3.00 -20.14
N ALA A 42 -3.15 2.68 -20.02
CA ALA A 42 -4.25 3.65 -20.14
C ALA A 42 -4.29 4.64 -18.96
N GLY A 43 -3.80 4.22 -17.79
CA GLY A 43 -3.66 5.05 -16.60
C GLY A 43 -2.52 4.56 -15.73
N ILE A 44 -1.84 5.49 -15.08
CA ILE A 44 -0.68 5.22 -14.22
C ILE A 44 -0.93 5.84 -12.86
N LEU A 45 -1.00 5.00 -11.82
CA LEU A 45 -0.96 5.45 -10.45
C LEU A 45 0.49 5.48 -9.97
N ASN A 46 1.02 6.69 -9.74
CA ASN A 46 2.35 6.88 -9.19
C ASN A 46 2.27 7.17 -7.70
N ILE A 47 2.91 6.31 -6.90
CA ILE A 47 2.98 6.44 -5.44
C ILE A 47 4.42 6.79 -5.09
N GLN A 48 4.61 8.00 -4.63
CA GLN A 48 5.89 8.50 -4.16
C GLN A 48 5.92 8.45 -2.64
N THR A 49 6.86 7.71 -2.08
CA THR A 49 7.03 7.63 -0.62
C THR A 49 7.96 8.73 -0.14
N LEU A 50 7.81 9.08 1.14
CA LEU A 50 8.67 10.01 1.83
C LEU A 50 10.14 9.63 1.65
N THR A 51 10.97 10.61 1.36
CA THR A 51 12.43 10.48 1.39
C THR A 51 12.91 10.95 2.75
N PRO A 52 13.78 10.18 3.44
CA PRO A 52 14.27 10.56 4.76
C PRO A 52 14.91 11.95 4.76
N LEU A 53 14.47 12.80 5.69
CA LEU A 53 15.02 14.13 5.91
C LEU A 53 15.57 14.19 7.34
N PHE A 54 16.84 14.59 7.46
CA PHE A 54 17.53 14.66 8.74
C PHE A 54 17.86 16.12 9.09
N THR A 55 17.50 16.50 10.30
CA THR A 55 17.86 17.81 10.86
C THR A 55 19.30 17.77 11.35
N LYS A 56 19.98 18.91 11.37
CA LYS A 56 21.36 19.04 11.79
C LYS A 56 21.58 18.44 13.18
N GLY A 57 22.45 17.43 13.30
CA GLY A 57 22.75 16.72 14.54
C GLY A 57 21.88 15.48 14.83
N LYS A 58 20.76 15.29 14.14
CA LYS A 58 19.86 14.15 14.34
C LYS A 58 20.01 13.18 13.15
N LYS A 59 20.50 11.97 13.42
CA LYS A 59 20.76 10.95 12.40
C LYS A 59 19.72 9.83 12.35
N THR A 60 18.81 9.83 13.31
CA THR A 60 17.76 8.79 13.45
C THR A 60 16.42 9.44 13.65
N ASN A 61 15.42 9.04 12.87
CA ASN A 61 14.02 9.36 13.08
C ASN A 61 13.26 8.06 13.33
N ILE A 62 12.40 8.08 14.32
CA ILE A 62 11.49 6.97 14.62
C ILE A 62 10.10 7.56 14.75
N ALA A 63 9.14 7.00 14.03
CA ALA A 63 7.73 7.34 14.13
C ALA A 63 6.91 6.07 14.26
N GLY A 64 5.98 6.05 15.20
CA GLY A 64 5.04 4.95 15.37
C GLY A 64 3.62 5.48 15.37
N ALA A 65 2.69 4.71 14.83
CA ALA A 65 1.28 4.98 14.92
C ALA A 65 0.53 3.72 15.35
N PHE A 66 -0.54 3.92 16.09
CA PHE A 66 -1.45 2.86 16.49
C PHE A 66 -2.87 3.32 16.18
N LYS A 67 -3.53 2.64 15.27
CA LYS A 67 -4.90 2.94 14.86
C LYS A 67 -5.80 1.82 15.33
N THR A 68 -6.97 2.17 15.83
CA THR A 68 -8.01 1.23 16.23
C THR A 68 -9.36 1.75 15.74
N GLY A 69 -10.32 0.87 15.60
CA GLY A 69 -11.63 1.24 15.09
C GLY A 69 -12.67 0.16 15.33
N SER A 70 -13.82 0.31 14.69
CA SER A 70 -14.92 -0.64 14.77
C SER A 70 -14.50 -2.03 14.27
N TRP A 71 -15.22 -3.05 14.71
CA TRP A 71 -15.08 -4.45 14.30
C TRP A 71 -13.68 -5.03 14.54
N GLY A 72 -13.12 -4.73 15.71
CA GLY A 72 -11.84 -5.27 16.16
C GLY A 72 -10.65 -4.77 15.34
N LEU A 73 -10.75 -3.60 14.68
CA LEU A 73 -9.64 -3.04 13.93
C LEU A 73 -8.48 -2.68 14.85
N ILE A 74 -7.32 -3.26 14.56
CA ILE A 74 -6.03 -2.96 15.17
C ILE A 74 -5.02 -2.79 14.03
N ASN A 75 -4.33 -1.63 14.03
CA ASN A 75 -3.38 -1.32 12.97
C ASN A 75 -2.17 -0.53 13.50
N PRO A 76 -1.17 -1.22 14.11
CA PRO A 76 0.12 -0.61 14.45
C PRO A 76 0.99 -0.41 13.21
N SER A 77 1.76 0.66 13.20
CA SER A 77 2.82 0.92 12.22
C SER A 77 4.06 1.53 12.86
N LEU A 78 5.22 1.26 12.27
CA LEU A 78 6.51 1.77 12.72
C LEU A 78 7.35 2.18 11.51
N LEU A 79 7.88 3.40 11.55
CA LEU A 79 8.85 3.93 10.61
C LEU A 79 10.17 4.18 11.34
N LEU A 80 11.25 3.67 10.78
CA LEU A 80 12.62 3.92 11.20
C LEU A 80 13.39 4.53 10.03
N GLU A 81 14.04 5.65 10.26
CA GLU A 81 14.95 6.27 9.30
C GLU A 81 16.31 6.47 9.97
N GLN A 82 17.37 6.12 9.24
CA GLN A 82 18.73 6.22 9.73
C GLN A 82 19.64 6.84 8.69
N GLN A 83 20.38 7.87 9.09
CA GLN A 83 21.47 8.43 8.32
C GLN A 83 22.80 7.80 8.78
N PHE A 84 23.47 7.07 7.90
CA PHE A 84 24.79 6.47 8.19
C PHE A 84 25.89 7.52 8.09
N ASN A 85 25.86 8.29 7.00
CA ASN A 85 26.79 9.38 6.72
C ASN A 85 26.13 10.43 5.82
N LYS A 86 26.90 11.39 5.28
CA LYS A 86 26.38 12.44 4.41
C LYS A 86 25.83 11.91 3.08
N THR A 87 26.29 10.74 2.65
CA THR A 87 25.94 10.13 1.36
C THR A 87 24.82 9.10 1.50
N TRP A 88 24.85 8.29 2.58
CA TRP A 88 23.99 7.13 2.73
C TRP A 88 22.98 7.28 3.84
N SER A 89 21.74 6.97 3.52
CA SER A 89 20.66 6.83 4.49
C SER A 89 19.73 5.67 4.13
N MET A 90 18.96 5.20 5.11
CA MET A 90 17.96 4.16 4.93
C MET A 90 16.64 4.56 5.57
N SER A 91 15.57 3.95 5.08
CA SER A 91 14.28 3.90 5.74
C SER A 91 13.80 2.46 5.85
N ALA A 92 13.07 2.14 6.91
CA ALA A 92 12.36 0.89 7.07
C ALA A 92 10.98 1.19 7.65
N ASN A 93 9.94 0.67 7.02
CA ASN A 93 8.56 0.83 7.47
C ASN A 93 7.93 -0.55 7.61
N GLY A 94 7.20 -0.77 8.70
CA GLY A 94 6.41 -1.96 8.92
C GLY A 94 5.02 -1.60 9.41
N GLU A 95 4.00 -2.26 8.87
CA GLU A 95 2.60 -2.07 9.25
C GLU A 95 1.90 -3.42 9.30
N TRP A 96 1.14 -3.63 10.35
CA TRP A 96 0.26 -4.78 10.50
C TRP A 96 -1.16 -4.30 10.75
N MET A 97 -2.13 -4.93 10.12
CA MET A 97 -3.54 -4.62 10.32
C MET A 97 -4.31 -5.91 10.51
N SER A 98 -5.22 -5.91 11.46
CA SER A 98 -6.18 -6.99 11.67
C SER A 98 -7.54 -6.41 12.01
N SER A 99 -8.59 -7.04 11.49
CA SER A 99 -9.99 -6.75 11.82
C SER A 99 -10.81 -8.02 11.68
N ASP A 100 -11.79 -8.23 12.56
CA ASP A 100 -12.73 -9.34 12.44
C ASP A 100 -13.86 -9.07 11.43
N GLY A 101 -14.11 -7.79 11.13
CA GLY A 101 -15.09 -7.37 10.13
C GLY A 101 -16.54 -7.74 10.43
N HIS A 102 -16.87 -8.17 11.67
CA HIS A 102 -18.20 -8.62 12.06
C HIS A 102 -19.20 -7.47 12.22
N TYR A 103 -19.48 -6.73 11.14
CA TYR A 103 -20.44 -5.65 11.18
C TYR A 103 -21.89 -6.12 11.16
N PRO A 104 -22.81 -5.46 11.91
CA PRO A 104 -24.22 -5.76 11.86
C PRO A 104 -24.85 -5.28 10.55
N TYR A 105 -25.79 -6.05 10.04
CA TYR A 105 -26.63 -5.67 8.91
C TYR A 105 -28.06 -6.13 9.11
N THR A 106 -29.02 -5.54 8.41
CA THR A 106 -30.41 -5.97 8.41
C THR A 106 -30.66 -6.80 7.17
N LEU A 107 -31.10 -8.02 7.34
CA LEU A 107 -31.55 -8.90 6.27
C LEU A 107 -33.05 -8.74 6.13
N HIS A 108 -33.49 -8.24 4.97
CA HIS A 108 -34.89 -8.18 4.60
C HIS A 108 -35.26 -9.42 3.81
N TYR A 109 -36.34 -10.08 4.24
CA TYR A 109 -36.90 -11.24 3.58
C TYR A 109 -38.42 -11.20 3.71
N GLY A 110 -39.11 -11.91 2.85
CA GLY A 110 -40.56 -11.85 2.76
C GLY A 110 -41.05 -11.41 1.39
N ASN A 111 -42.32 -11.13 1.29
CA ASN A 111 -42.95 -10.61 0.09
C ASN A 111 -43.45 -9.17 0.32
N ALA A 112 -44.01 -8.56 -0.72
CA ALA A 112 -44.50 -7.17 -0.63
C ALA A 112 -45.60 -6.93 0.41
N ALA A 113 -46.22 -7.98 0.94
CA ALA A 113 -47.28 -7.89 1.95
C ALA A 113 -46.73 -8.10 3.38
N GLU A 114 -45.58 -8.75 3.54
CA GLU A 114 -44.94 -9.03 4.83
C GLU A 114 -43.45 -8.65 4.74
N ASP A 115 -43.09 -7.45 5.19
CA ASP A 115 -41.69 -7.03 5.34
C ASP A 115 -41.11 -7.66 6.61
N LEU A 116 -40.55 -8.84 6.46
CA LEU A 116 -39.84 -9.52 7.54
C LEU A 116 -38.37 -9.14 7.48
N SER A 117 -37.80 -8.84 8.64
CA SER A 117 -36.39 -8.52 8.74
C SER A 117 -35.76 -9.13 9.98
N SER A 118 -34.49 -9.50 9.89
CA SER A 118 -33.66 -9.89 11.01
C SER A 118 -32.37 -9.09 11.06
N ARG A 119 -31.85 -8.86 12.26
CA ARG A 119 -30.55 -8.21 12.47
C ARG A 119 -29.49 -9.27 12.64
N GLU A 120 -28.61 -9.34 11.68
CA GLU A 120 -27.55 -10.34 11.58
C GLU A 120 -26.18 -9.70 11.74
N LYS A 121 -25.14 -10.52 12.00
CA LYS A 121 -23.74 -10.11 11.93
C LYS A 121 -23.09 -10.77 10.73
N ARG A 122 -22.35 -9.99 9.96
CA ARG A 122 -21.60 -10.48 8.82
C ARG A 122 -20.53 -11.48 9.30
N LYS A 123 -20.42 -12.62 8.62
CA LYS A 123 -19.46 -13.68 8.89
C LYS A 123 -18.43 -13.77 7.76
N ASN A 124 -17.25 -14.30 8.06
CA ASN A 124 -16.16 -14.48 7.12
C ASN A 124 -15.76 -13.19 6.40
N THR A 125 -15.59 -12.11 7.17
CA THR A 125 -15.20 -10.77 6.73
C THR A 125 -13.91 -10.30 7.41
N ASP A 126 -13.25 -11.20 8.09
CA ASP A 126 -11.97 -10.97 8.72
C ASP A 126 -10.91 -10.60 7.68
N VAL A 127 -10.00 -9.72 8.08
CA VAL A 127 -8.87 -9.32 7.27
C VAL A 127 -7.63 -9.20 8.14
N GLN A 128 -6.54 -9.71 7.63
CA GLN A 128 -5.22 -9.53 8.22
C GLN A 128 -4.24 -9.16 7.11
N THR A 129 -3.51 -8.08 7.29
CA THR A 129 -2.48 -7.65 6.35
C THR A 129 -1.17 -7.35 7.07
N PHE A 130 -0.07 -7.62 6.39
CA PHE A 130 1.27 -7.21 6.79
C PHE A 130 1.96 -6.54 5.61
N ARG A 131 2.57 -5.38 5.86
CA ARG A 131 3.38 -4.63 4.90
C ARG A 131 4.74 -4.34 5.50
N ALA A 132 5.76 -4.44 4.67
CA ALA A 132 7.09 -3.99 5.01
C ALA A 132 7.73 -3.30 3.80
N GLU A 133 8.33 -2.17 4.03
CA GLU A 133 9.09 -1.43 3.03
C GLU A 133 10.48 -1.12 3.57
N ALA A 134 11.49 -1.23 2.72
CA ALA A 134 12.84 -0.80 3.02
C ALA A 134 13.37 0.04 1.87
N GLY A 135 14.01 1.15 2.18
CA GLY A 135 14.65 2.05 1.23
C GLY A 135 16.11 2.28 1.59
N LEU A 136 16.99 2.24 0.60
CA LEU A 136 18.39 2.66 0.72
C LEU A 136 18.62 3.80 -0.27
N TYR A 137 19.20 4.88 0.24
CA TYR A 137 19.39 6.12 -0.50
C TYR A 137 20.87 6.50 -0.51
N GLY A 138 21.43 6.66 -1.70
CA GLY A 138 22.77 7.17 -1.93
C GLY A 138 22.71 8.53 -2.61
N ASN A 139 23.11 9.59 -1.90
CA ASN A 139 23.22 10.95 -2.44
C ASN A 139 24.70 11.29 -2.57
N PHE A 140 25.29 11.00 -3.74
CA PHE A 140 26.72 11.20 -3.98
C PHE A 140 27.04 12.67 -4.23
N SER A 141 26.10 13.38 -4.92
CA SER A 141 26.13 14.82 -5.14
C SER A 141 24.73 15.33 -5.49
N ASP A 142 24.55 16.64 -5.63
CA ASP A 142 23.29 17.23 -6.11
C ASP A 142 22.88 16.72 -7.51
N LYS A 143 23.86 16.19 -8.29
CA LYS A 143 23.70 15.68 -9.64
C LYS A 143 23.74 14.16 -9.76
N GLU A 144 24.03 13.45 -8.66
CA GLU A 144 24.20 12.01 -8.68
C GLU A 144 23.54 11.36 -7.48
N GLN A 145 22.52 10.53 -7.75
CA GLN A 145 21.70 9.87 -6.73
C GLN A 145 21.40 8.43 -7.13
N TRP A 146 21.34 7.58 -6.13
CA TRP A 146 20.90 6.21 -6.25
C TRP A 146 19.87 5.87 -5.19
N ARG A 147 18.88 5.08 -5.57
CA ARG A 147 17.81 4.62 -4.67
C ARG A 147 17.55 3.15 -4.91
N LEU A 148 17.45 2.39 -3.84
CA LEU A 148 16.98 1.01 -3.84
C LEU A 148 15.79 0.93 -2.93
N LYS A 149 14.71 0.30 -3.39
CA LYS A 149 13.49 0.10 -2.63
C LYS A 149 13.07 -1.36 -2.71
N ALA A 150 12.80 -1.95 -1.55
CA ALA A 150 12.20 -3.27 -1.41
C ALA A 150 10.82 -3.12 -0.76
N TYR A 151 9.86 -3.91 -1.22
CA TYR A 151 8.50 -3.93 -0.74
C TYR A 151 8.02 -5.36 -0.57
N TYR A 152 7.33 -5.60 0.53
CA TYR A 152 6.65 -6.84 0.83
C TYR A 152 5.23 -6.57 1.31
N PHE A 153 4.27 -7.34 0.80
CA PHE A 153 2.88 -7.32 1.21
C PHE A 153 2.35 -8.74 1.33
N GLN A 154 1.61 -8.98 2.39
CA GLN A 154 0.86 -10.20 2.58
C GLN A 154 -0.52 -9.85 3.12
N SER A 155 -1.56 -10.51 2.61
CA SER A 155 -2.94 -10.37 3.04
C SER A 155 -3.59 -11.74 3.17
N SER A 156 -4.42 -11.89 4.17
CA SER A 156 -5.39 -12.99 4.32
C SER A 156 -6.74 -12.35 4.63
N ARG A 157 -7.76 -12.71 3.86
CA ARG A 157 -9.10 -12.16 4.05
C ARG A 157 -10.18 -13.19 3.79
N GLY A 158 -11.21 -13.19 4.62
CA GLY A 158 -12.41 -13.94 4.40
C GLY A 158 -13.17 -13.40 3.20
N LEU A 159 -13.80 -14.28 2.43
CA LEU A 159 -14.67 -13.95 1.31
C LEU A 159 -16.11 -14.24 1.69
N PRO A 160 -16.87 -13.23 2.13
CA PRO A 160 -18.26 -13.41 2.49
C PRO A 160 -19.10 -13.72 1.25
N LYS A 161 -20.04 -14.65 1.36
CA LYS A 161 -21.04 -14.90 0.33
C LYS A 161 -22.12 -13.82 0.31
N ALA A 162 -23.00 -13.88 -0.69
CA ALA A 162 -24.19 -13.04 -0.72
C ALA A 162 -25.04 -13.25 0.54
N THR A 163 -25.65 -12.17 1.04
CA THR A 163 -26.56 -12.21 2.19
C THR A 163 -27.92 -12.73 1.74
N THR A 164 -28.07 -14.05 1.74
CA THR A 164 -29.35 -14.71 1.44
C THR A 164 -29.78 -15.52 2.64
N PHE A 165 -31.11 -15.67 2.82
CA PHE A 165 -31.73 -16.33 3.99
C PHE A 165 -31.21 -17.74 4.30
N TYR A 166 -30.68 -18.44 3.30
CA TYR A 166 -30.23 -19.83 3.43
C TYR A 166 -28.72 -20.03 3.34
N ASN A 167 -27.92 -18.96 3.31
CA ASN A 167 -26.50 -19.10 2.96
C ASN A 167 -25.58 -18.15 3.71
N ASP A 168 -25.51 -18.27 5.03
CA ASP A 168 -24.63 -17.45 5.87
C ASP A 168 -23.25 -18.09 6.16
N HIS A 169 -23.03 -19.35 5.69
CA HIS A 169 -21.79 -20.08 5.91
C HIS A 169 -20.87 -19.99 4.69
N SER A 170 -19.93 -19.03 4.74
CA SER A 170 -18.79 -19.02 3.84
C SER A 170 -17.52 -19.36 4.61
N THR A 171 -16.69 -20.23 4.03
CA THR A 171 -15.37 -20.59 4.56
C THR A 171 -14.25 -20.25 3.59
N GLN A 172 -14.57 -19.52 2.53
CA GLN A 172 -13.59 -19.14 1.51
C GLN A 172 -12.68 -18.03 2.03
N HIS A 173 -11.39 -18.20 1.84
CA HIS A 173 -10.37 -17.22 2.14
C HIS A 173 -9.55 -16.91 0.91
N LEU A 174 -9.08 -15.67 0.82
CA LEU A 174 -8.14 -15.21 -0.19
C LEU A 174 -6.81 -14.85 0.48
N TRP A 175 -5.73 -15.43 -0.03
CA TRP A 175 -4.37 -15.10 0.38
C TRP A 175 -3.64 -14.41 -0.76
N ASP A 176 -3.02 -13.30 -0.44
CA ASP A 176 -2.32 -12.47 -1.40
C ASP A 176 -0.91 -12.21 -0.91
N LYS A 177 0.09 -12.36 -1.76
CA LYS A 177 1.47 -12.00 -1.48
C LYS A 177 2.06 -11.23 -2.64
N ASN A 178 2.75 -10.17 -2.34
CA ASN A 178 3.41 -9.36 -3.35
C ASN A 178 4.78 -8.90 -2.84
N THR A 179 5.80 -9.07 -3.68
CA THR A 179 7.16 -8.64 -3.38
C THR A 179 7.77 -8.02 -4.62
N PHE A 180 8.39 -6.88 -4.47
CA PHE A 180 9.18 -6.29 -5.55
C PHE A 180 10.39 -5.53 -5.00
N VAL A 181 11.39 -5.40 -5.85
CA VAL A 181 12.58 -4.57 -5.62
C VAL A 181 12.72 -3.64 -6.81
N GLN A 182 12.99 -2.38 -6.52
CA GLN A 182 13.23 -1.35 -7.53
C GLN A 182 14.57 -0.69 -7.25
N SER A 183 15.36 -0.47 -8.31
CA SER A 183 16.57 0.34 -8.24
C SER A 183 16.46 1.47 -9.24
N GLN A 184 16.84 2.67 -8.82
CA GLN A 184 16.89 3.85 -9.67
C GLN A 184 18.21 4.55 -9.46
N TYR A 185 18.88 4.87 -10.56
CA TYR A 185 20.10 5.67 -10.56
C TYR A 185 19.91 6.87 -11.48
N LYS A 186 20.29 8.05 -11.02
CA LYS A 186 20.25 9.27 -11.80
C LYS A 186 21.60 9.97 -11.74
N LYS A 187 22.14 10.36 -12.90
CA LYS A 187 23.35 11.17 -13.00
C LYS A 187 23.20 12.24 -14.07
N GLU A 188 23.44 13.48 -13.69
CA GLU A 188 23.48 14.63 -14.58
C GLU A 188 24.95 14.96 -14.90
N PHE A 189 25.39 14.64 -16.10
CA PHE A 189 26.77 14.92 -16.56
C PHE A 189 26.93 16.41 -16.95
N SER A 190 25.90 16.99 -17.55
CA SER A 190 25.81 18.40 -17.91
C SER A 190 24.36 18.84 -17.94
N ARG A 191 24.09 20.13 -18.25
CA ARG A 191 22.72 20.61 -18.48
C ARG A 191 21.99 19.91 -19.63
N GLN A 192 22.73 19.27 -20.55
CA GLN A 192 22.20 18.60 -21.74
C GLN A 192 22.22 17.06 -21.64
N TRP A 193 23.02 16.49 -20.74
CA TRP A 193 23.20 15.05 -20.62
C TRP A 193 22.80 14.55 -19.23
N VAL A 194 21.72 13.79 -19.21
CA VAL A 194 21.20 13.12 -18.00
C VAL A 194 21.10 11.63 -18.28
N PHE A 195 21.58 10.80 -17.36
CA PHE A 195 21.35 9.36 -17.33
C PHE A 195 20.38 9.04 -16.20
N GLN A 196 19.35 8.26 -16.51
CA GLN A 196 18.37 7.80 -15.53
C GLN A 196 17.93 6.36 -15.84
#